data_a470e43619896afe127e0361280eb189
#
_entry.id   a470e43619896afe127e0361280eb189
#
_cell.length_a   1.000
_cell.length_b   1.000
_cell.length_c   1.000
_cell.angle_alpha   90.00
_cell.angle_beta   90.00
_cell.angle_gamma   90.00
#
_symmetry.space_group_name_H-M   'P 1'
#
loop_
_entity.id
_entity.type
_entity.pdbx_description
1 polymer ?
#
loop_
_entity_poly.entity_id
_entity_poly.type
_entity_poly.pdbx_seq_one_letter_code
_entity_poly.pdbx_strand_id
1 'polypeptide(L)'
;MKEIAQIRKLSLWIFFIPLLGINLCLIISQNYQFLENTIFSVDMIGRSGFSIPYLDGSLSISRASRTFPQYLIFKPAMFLTAVLLFIYWKNNNQLINNLNSSNLNYKFKTFGILSAIFLVVHSILLGVKFDIQIYKLFRRVVL
;
A
#
# COMPACT_ATOMS: atom_id res chain seq x y z
N MET A 1 16.18 -3.88 -25.18
CA MET A 1 15.25 -4.98 -24.82
C MET A 1 15.31 -5.35 -23.33
N LYS A 2 16.49 -5.41 -22.69
CA LYS A 2 16.61 -5.74 -21.24
C LYS A 2 15.86 -4.75 -20.33
N GLU A 3 15.93 -3.45 -20.61
CA GLU A 3 15.28 -2.40 -19.81
C GLU A 3 13.74 -2.52 -19.83
N ILE A 4 13.15 -2.77 -20.98
CA ILE A 4 11.70 -2.97 -21.13
C ILE A 4 11.23 -4.21 -20.33
N ALA A 5 12.01 -5.30 -20.38
CA ALA A 5 11.70 -6.50 -19.61
C ALA A 5 11.77 -6.25 -18.09
N GLN A 6 12.73 -5.45 -17.62
CA GLN A 6 12.81 -5.04 -16.21
C GLN A 6 11.63 -4.18 -15.79
N ILE A 7 11.26 -3.17 -16.59
CA ILE A 7 10.11 -2.30 -16.33
C ILE A 7 8.83 -3.12 -16.24
N ARG A 8 8.61 -4.06 -17.18
CA ARG A 8 7.45 -4.96 -17.16
C ARG A 8 7.41 -5.83 -15.90
N LYS A 9 8.56 -6.39 -15.50
CA LYS A 9 8.65 -7.20 -14.28
C LYS A 9 8.34 -6.37 -13.03
N LEU A 10 8.90 -5.16 -12.92
CA LEU A 10 8.63 -4.25 -11.82
C LEU A 10 7.14 -3.87 -11.75
N SER A 11 6.53 -3.55 -12.88
CA SER A 11 5.10 -3.24 -12.97
C SER A 11 4.22 -4.37 -12.41
N LEU A 12 4.53 -5.62 -12.73
CA LEU A 12 3.81 -6.78 -12.18
C LEU A 12 3.95 -6.86 -10.65
N TRP A 13 5.16 -6.70 -10.11
CA TRP A 13 5.37 -6.76 -8.66
C TRP A 13 4.73 -5.59 -7.91
N ILE A 14 4.74 -4.37 -8.48
CA ILE A 14 4.05 -3.20 -7.94
C ILE A 14 2.53 -3.46 -7.82
N PHE A 15 1.95 -4.24 -8.71
CA PHE A 15 0.56 -4.63 -8.65
C PHE A 15 0.29 -5.78 -7.66
N PHE A 16 1.07 -6.87 -7.75
CA PHE A 16 0.80 -8.08 -6.98
C PHE A 16 1.12 -7.95 -5.49
N ILE A 17 2.17 -7.23 -5.11
CA ILE A 17 2.57 -7.11 -3.69
C ILE A 17 1.47 -6.44 -2.84
N PRO A 18 0.95 -5.25 -3.17
CA PRO A 18 -0.12 -4.65 -2.40
C PRO A 18 -1.42 -5.44 -2.48
N LEU A 19 -1.72 -6.04 -3.63
CA LEU A 19 -2.91 -6.87 -3.81
C LEU A 19 -2.88 -8.06 -2.85
N LEU A 20 -1.77 -8.80 -2.79
CA LEU A 20 -1.60 -9.92 -1.87
C LEU A 20 -1.62 -9.45 -0.42
N GLY A 21 -0.92 -8.35 -0.08
CA GLY A 21 -0.91 -7.80 1.27
C GLY A 21 -2.30 -7.43 1.78
N ILE A 22 -3.10 -6.76 0.94
CA ILE A 22 -4.48 -6.40 1.27
C ILE A 22 -5.35 -7.65 1.45
N ASN A 23 -5.28 -8.61 0.53
CA ASN A 23 -6.08 -9.83 0.63
C ASN A 23 -5.72 -10.66 1.87
N LEU A 24 -4.44 -10.76 2.22
CA LEU A 24 -4.02 -11.42 3.45
C LEU A 24 -4.59 -10.72 4.69
N CYS A 25 -4.57 -9.39 4.73
CA CYS A 25 -5.18 -8.63 5.82
C CYS A 25 -6.70 -8.89 5.94
N LEU A 26 -7.40 -8.99 4.82
CA LEU A 26 -8.83 -9.31 4.80
C LEU A 26 -9.11 -10.75 5.27
N ILE A 27 -8.33 -11.72 4.81
CA ILE A 27 -8.44 -13.12 5.21
C ILE A 27 -8.23 -13.26 6.73
N ILE A 28 -7.18 -12.64 7.28
CA ILE A 28 -6.92 -12.65 8.72
C ILE A 28 -8.08 -11.98 9.48
N SER A 29 -8.58 -10.87 8.96
CA SER A 29 -9.72 -10.17 9.57
C SER A 29 -11.00 -11.01 9.62
N GLN A 30 -11.22 -11.88 8.66
CA GLN A 30 -12.39 -12.78 8.64
C GLN A 30 -12.20 -14.02 9.50
N ASN A 31 -10.98 -14.51 9.60
CA ASN A 31 -10.65 -15.76 10.27
C ASN A 31 -9.88 -15.51 11.59
N TYR A 32 -10.23 -14.45 12.31
CA TYR A 32 -9.53 -14.05 13.55
C TYR A 32 -9.56 -15.15 14.63
N GLN A 33 -10.54 -16.03 14.60
CA GLN A 33 -10.69 -17.14 15.57
C GLN A 33 -9.45 -18.04 15.62
N PHE A 34 -8.75 -18.23 14.49
CA PHE A 34 -7.51 -19.00 14.45
C PHE A 34 -6.36 -18.35 15.25
N LEU A 35 -6.47 -17.07 15.56
CA LEU A 35 -5.44 -16.28 16.25
C LEU A 35 -5.81 -15.96 17.71
N GLU A 36 -7.03 -16.26 18.16
CA GLU A 36 -7.53 -15.85 19.49
C GLU A 36 -6.68 -16.35 20.66
N ASN A 37 -6.10 -17.53 20.57
CA ASN A 37 -5.27 -18.13 21.63
C ASN A 37 -3.77 -18.06 21.34
N THR A 38 -3.36 -17.16 20.43
CA THR A 38 -1.96 -16.97 20.07
C THR A 38 -1.46 -15.61 20.52
N ILE A 39 -0.13 -15.38 20.43
CA ILE A 39 0.48 -14.07 20.65
C ILE A 39 -0.01 -13.00 19.64
N PHE A 40 -0.69 -13.44 18.59
CA PHE A 40 -1.28 -12.60 17.54
C PHE A 40 -2.79 -12.41 17.72
N SER A 41 -3.29 -12.38 18.96
CA SER A 41 -4.71 -12.12 19.22
C SER A 41 -5.15 -10.82 18.52
N VAL A 42 -6.31 -10.89 17.87
CA VAL A 42 -6.81 -9.82 17.00
C VAL A 42 -7.89 -9.02 17.73
N ASP A 43 -7.80 -7.70 17.68
CA ASP A 43 -8.88 -6.83 18.15
C ASP A 43 -10.18 -7.11 17.38
N MET A 44 -11.21 -7.55 18.09
CA MET A 44 -12.50 -7.99 17.53
C MET A 44 -13.45 -6.82 17.21
N ILE A 45 -13.02 -5.60 17.29
CA ILE A 45 -13.85 -4.40 17.16
C ILE A 45 -14.54 -4.34 15.79
N GLY A 46 -15.87 -4.41 15.80
CA GLY A 46 -16.70 -4.16 14.62
C GLY A 46 -16.78 -5.31 13.62
N ARG A 47 -16.67 -6.56 14.08
CA ARG A 47 -16.86 -7.75 13.25
C ARG A 47 -18.23 -8.37 13.55
N SER A 48 -19.04 -8.49 12.54
CA SER A 48 -20.20 -9.37 12.48
C SER A 48 -19.80 -10.58 11.65
N GLY A 49 -20.30 -11.75 11.96
CA GLY A 49 -20.19 -13.04 11.31
C GLY A 49 -19.52 -13.16 9.93
N PHE A 50 -19.84 -14.18 9.18
CA PHE A 50 -19.31 -14.37 7.82
C PHE A 50 -19.66 -13.18 6.91
N SER A 51 -18.67 -12.52 6.35
CA SER A 51 -18.82 -11.43 5.41
C SER A 51 -17.92 -11.62 4.19
N ILE A 52 -18.38 -11.13 3.02
CA ILE A 52 -17.57 -11.08 1.81
C ILE A 52 -17.15 -9.62 1.61
N PRO A 53 -15.90 -9.23 1.98
CA PRO A 53 -15.49 -7.83 2.14
C PRO A 53 -15.73 -6.95 0.92
N TYR A 54 -15.65 -7.54 -0.27
CA TYR A 54 -15.82 -6.82 -1.53
C TYR A 54 -17.28 -6.63 -1.96
N LEU A 55 -18.21 -7.39 -1.37
CA LEU A 55 -19.61 -7.37 -1.77
C LEU A 55 -20.51 -6.68 -0.74
N ASP A 56 -20.31 -6.97 0.53
CA ASP A 56 -21.20 -6.48 1.60
C ASP A 56 -20.74 -5.19 2.28
N GLY A 57 -19.49 -4.76 2.02
CA GLY A 57 -18.92 -3.55 2.60
C GLY A 57 -18.76 -3.57 4.12
N SER A 58 -18.99 -4.70 4.78
CA SER A 58 -18.95 -4.86 6.24
C SER A 58 -17.56 -4.63 6.80
N LEU A 59 -16.53 -4.92 6.01
CA LEU A 59 -15.12 -4.78 6.38
C LEU A 59 -14.40 -3.84 5.42
N SER A 60 -14.04 -2.65 5.89
CA SER A 60 -13.22 -1.76 5.07
C SER A 60 -11.75 -2.19 5.05
N ILE A 61 -11.11 -2.10 3.88
CA ILE A 61 -9.68 -2.36 3.69
C ILE A 61 -8.84 -1.55 4.68
N SER A 62 -9.17 -0.27 4.85
CA SER A 62 -8.49 0.62 5.78
C SER A 62 -8.62 0.17 7.25
N ARG A 63 -9.73 -0.45 7.64
CA ARG A 63 -9.88 -1.00 8.99
C ARG A 63 -9.08 -2.29 9.15
N ALA A 64 -9.19 -3.21 8.19
CA ALA A 64 -8.44 -4.44 8.20
C ALA A 64 -6.92 -4.22 8.27
N SER A 65 -6.40 -3.26 7.54
CA SER A 65 -4.96 -2.97 7.49
C SER A 65 -4.40 -2.22 8.71
N ARG A 66 -5.27 -1.69 9.60
CA ARG A 66 -4.86 -0.95 10.80
C ARG A 66 -4.80 -1.79 12.06
N THR A 67 -5.49 -2.93 12.09
CA THR A 67 -5.57 -3.80 13.26
C THR A 67 -4.32 -4.66 13.40
N PHE A 68 -4.01 -5.06 14.62
CA PHE A 68 -2.98 -6.06 14.89
C PHE A 68 -3.57 -7.46 14.61
N PRO A 69 -2.85 -8.40 14.02
CA PRO A 69 -1.48 -8.32 13.49
C PRO A 69 -1.38 -7.87 12.03
N GLN A 70 -2.50 -7.55 11.36
CA GLN A 70 -2.57 -7.29 9.91
C GLN A 70 -1.64 -6.15 9.47
N TYR A 71 -1.46 -5.11 10.29
CA TYR A 71 -0.55 -4.01 9.95
C TYR A 71 0.91 -4.46 9.77
N LEU A 72 1.31 -5.58 10.40
CA LEU A 72 2.64 -6.18 10.23
C LEU A 72 2.84 -6.76 8.82
N ILE A 73 1.77 -7.07 8.12
CA ILE A 73 1.80 -7.52 6.72
C ILE A 73 1.63 -6.33 5.80
N PHE A 74 0.66 -5.47 6.10
CA PHE A 74 0.31 -4.34 5.25
C PHE A 74 1.45 -3.34 5.09
N LYS A 75 2.04 -2.86 6.21
CA LYS A 75 3.08 -1.83 6.16
C LYS A 75 4.32 -2.28 5.37
N PRO A 76 4.93 -3.46 5.63
CA PRO A 76 6.06 -3.93 4.82
C PRO A 76 5.71 -4.10 3.34
N ALA A 77 4.49 -4.60 3.00
CA ALA A 77 4.05 -4.72 1.62
C ALA A 77 4.00 -3.34 0.92
N MET A 78 3.46 -2.31 1.60
CA MET A 78 3.40 -0.95 1.05
C MET A 78 4.79 -0.31 0.93
N PHE A 79 5.69 -0.50 1.91
CA PHE A 79 7.07 -0.02 1.82
C PHE A 79 7.81 -0.67 0.66
N LEU A 80 7.69 -1.98 0.50
CA LEU A 80 8.29 -2.70 -0.62
C LEU A 80 7.74 -2.18 -1.97
N THR A 81 6.43 -1.96 -2.05
CA THR A 81 5.78 -1.38 -3.22
C THR A 81 6.31 0.02 -3.53
N ALA A 82 6.51 0.86 -2.51
CA ALA A 82 7.06 2.20 -2.70
C ALA A 82 8.50 2.18 -3.23
N VAL A 83 9.34 1.26 -2.74
CA VAL A 83 10.71 1.06 -3.25
C VAL A 83 10.69 0.62 -4.72
N LEU A 84 9.83 -0.36 -5.05
CA LEU A 84 9.67 -0.82 -6.43
C LEU A 84 9.15 0.28 -7.34
N LEU A 85 8.22 1.10 -6.87
CA LEU A 85 7.68 2.23 -7.60
C LEU A 85 8.77 3.28 -7.89
N PHE A 86 9.65 3.56 -6.92
CA PHE A 86 10.80 4.44 -7.11
C PHE A 86 11.75 3.90 -8.20
N ILE A 87 12.10 2.62 -8.14
CA ILE A 87 12.96 1.95 -9.14
C ILE A 87 12.29 1.96 -10.51
N TYR A 88 10.99 1.68 -10.57
CA TYR A 88 10.19 1.71 -11.79
C TYR A 88 10.26 3.07 -12.49
N TRP A 89 10.04 4.16 -11.75
CA TRP A 89 10.10 5.51 -12.32
C TRP A 89 11.51 5.92 -12.73
N LYS A 90 12.53 5.47 -12.00
CA LYS A 90 13.93 5.66 -12.39
C LYS A 90 14.24 5.00 -13.73
N ASN A 91 13.85 3.73 -13.90
CA ASN A 91 14.09 2.97 -15.13
C ASN A 91 13.27 3.53 -16.31
N ASN A 92 12.01 3.93 -16.09
CA ASN A 92 11.22 4.59 -17.13
C ASN A 92 11.88 5.90 -17.61
N ASN A 93 12.38 6.71 -16.68
CA ASN A 93 13.06 7.94 -17.04
C ASN A 93 14.34 7.67 -17.88
N GLN A 94 15.11 6.64 -17.56
CA GLN A 94 16.25 6.23 -18.35
C GLN A 94 15.85 5.80 -19.76
N LEU A 95 14.80 4.99 -19.88
CA LEU A 95 14.28 4.54 -21.18
C LEU A 95 13.83 5.72 -22.04
N ILE A 96 13.10 6.68 -21.46
CA ILE A 96 12.61 7.86 -22.18
C ILE A 96 13.78 8.75 -22.62
N ASN A 97 14.79 8.94 -21.77
CA ASN A 97 15.98 9.72 -22.12
C ASN A 97 16.79 9.08 -23.28
N ASN A 98 16.81 7.74 -23.33
CA ASN A 98 17.47 7.01 -24.41
C ASN A 98 16.71 7.08 -25.73
N LEU A 99 15.39 7.27 -25.68
CA LEU A 99 14.53 7.36 -26.88
C LEU A 99 14.34 8.78 -27.40
N ASN A 100 14.42 9.77 -26.52
CA ASN A 100 14.08 11.16 -26.87
C ASN A 100 15.06 12.14 -26.22
N SER A 101 15.72 12.94 -27.02
CA SER A 101 16.68 13.96 -26.56
C SER A 101 16.01 15.23 -26.00
N SER A 102 14.68 15.29 -25.91
CA SER A 102 13.95 16.47 -25.45
C SER A 102 13.72 16.49 -23.93
N ASN A 103 13.91 17.67 -23.31
CA ASN A 103 13.80 17.93 -21.87
C ASN A 103 12.42 17.73 -21.21
N LEU A 104 11.45 17.15 -21.92
CA LEU A 104 10.08 16.94 -21.44
C LEU A 104 9.96 15.94 -20.27
N ASN A 105 11.01 15.17 -20.01
CA ASN A 105 10.96 13.99 -19.13
C ASN A 105 11.11 14.29 -17.64
N TYR A 106 11.57 15.47 -17.27
CA TYR A 106 11.88 15.80 -15.88
C TYR A 106 10.64 15.78 -14.97
N LYS A 107 9.50 16.21 -15.48
CA LYS A 107 8.24 16.28 -14.72
C LYS A 107 7.69 14.89 -14.36
N PHE A 108 7.71 13.94 -15.28
CA PHE A 108 7.20 12.59 -15.04
C PHE A 108 7.97 11.85 -13.94
N LYS A 109 9.30 11.92 -13.97
CA LYS A 109 10.15 11.35 -12.90
C LYS A 109 9.80 11.94 -11.55
N THR A 110 9.65 13.26 -11.46
CA THR A 110 9.35 13.95 -10.21
C THR A 110 7.99 13.53 -9.65
N PHE A 111 6.94 13.50 -10.48
CA PHE A 111 5.62 13.03 -10.04
C PHE A 111 5.64 11.56 -9.61
N GLY A 112 6.38 10.70 -10.30
CA GLY A 112 6.52 9.31 -9.95
C GLY A 112 7.24 9.11 -8.61
N ILE A 113 8.30 9.84 -8.34
CA ILE A 113 9.00 9.81 -7.05
C ILE A 113 8.10 10.35 -5.94
N LEU A 114 7.38 11.44 -6.20
CA LEU A 114 6.44 12.01 -5.25
C LEU A 114 5.35 11.01 -4.87
N SER A 115 4.81 10.26 -5.82
CA SER A 115 3.81 9.21 -5.55
C SER A 115 4.35 8.11 -4.64
N ALA A 116 5.61 7.70 -4.82
CA ALA A 116 6.27 6.72 -3.94
C ALA A 116 6.44 7.27 -2.51
N ILE A 117 6.82 8.54 -2.36
CA ILE A 117 6.93 9.21 -1.06
C ILE A 117 5.55 9.27 -0.38
N PHE A 118 4.51 9.69 -1.09
CA PHE A 118 3.15 9.73 -0.53
C PHE A 118 2.66 8.35 -0.08
N LEU A 119 3.00 7.29 -0.82
CA LEU A 119 2.66 5.92 -0.41
C LEU A 119 3.33 5.54 0.91
N VAL A 120 4.60 5.91 1.11
CA VAL A 120 5.32 5.71 2.38
C VAL A 120 4.66 6.49 3.51
N VAL A 121 4.42 7.77 3.31
CA VAL A 121 3.77 8.65 4.30
C VAL A 121 2.39 8.12 4.67
N HIS A 122 1.57 7.76 3.68
CA HIS A 122 0.26 7.14 3.89
C HIS A 122 0.36 5.87 4.74
N SER A 123 1.30 4.99 4.41
CA SER A 123 1.49 3.72 5.12
C SER A 123 1.94 3.92 6.58
N ILE A 124 2.78 4.92 6.85
CA ILE A 124 3.20 5.28 8.22
C ILE A 124 2.02 5.82 9.03
N LEU A 125 1.28 6.77 8.45
CA LEU A 125 0.18 7.47 9.13
C LEU A 125 -1.04 6.57 9.34
N LEU A 126 -1.17 5.50 8.56
CA LEU A 126 -2.29 4.58 8.69
C LEU A 126 -2.27 3.88 10.06
N GLY A 127 -3.34 4.08 10.84
CA GLY A 127 -3.51 3.50 12.17
C GLY A 127 -2.94 4.33 13.33
N VAL A 128 -2.18 5.38 13.05
CA VAL A 128 -1.69 6.28 14.10
C VAL A 128 -2.83 7.23 14.53
N LYS A 129 -3.06 7.31 15.85
CA LYS A 129 -4.05 8.22 16.43
C LYS A 129 -3.27 9.39 17.08
N PHE A 130 -3.32 10.55 16.46
CA PHE A 130 -2.88 11.79 17.09
C PHE A 130 -4.10 12.64 17.43
N ASP A 131 -4.14 13.19 18.64
CA ASP A 131 -5.25 14.06 19.09
C ASP A 131 -5.15 15.52 18.60
N ILE A 132 -4.18 15.82 17.77
CA ILE A 132 -3.95 17.16 17.23
C ILE A 132 -4.96 17.45 16.13
N GLN A 133 -5.68 18.58 16.21
CA GLN A 133 -6.70 18.97 15.23
C GLN A 133 -6.15 19.08 13.80
N ILE A 134 -4.91 19.59 13.64
CA ILE A 134 -4.22 19.69 12.36
C ILE A 134 -4.03 18.31 11.72
N TYR A 135 -3.72 17.28 12.51
CA TYR A 135 -3.59 15.90 12.03
C TYR A 135 -4.94 15.33 11.56
N LYS A 136 -6.02 15.63 12.28
CA LYS A 136 -7.37 15.22 11.85
C LYS A 136 -7.75 15.83 10.50
N LEU A 137 -7.36 17.09 10.27
CA LEU A 137 -7.59 17.78 9.00
C LEU A 137 -6.69 17.20 7.88
N PHE A 138 -5.40 17.03 8.15
CA PHE A 138 -4.45 16.43 7.20
C PHE A 138 -4.87 15.02 6.78
N ARG A 139 -5.32 14.21 7.72
CA ARG A 139 -5.84 12.87 7.44
C ARG A 139 -7.07 12.86 6.54
N ARG A 140 -7.96 13.88 6.63
CA ARG A 140 -9.12 13.98 5.75
C ARG A 140 -8.76 14.36 4.32
N VAL A 141 -7.61 15.03 4.13
CA VAL A 141 -7.15 15.46 2.80
C VAL A 141 -6.33 14.37 2.11
N VAL A 142 -5.59 13.55 2.88
CA VAL A 142 -4.65 12.55 2.34
C VAL A 142 -5.27 11.14 2.28
N LEU A 143 -6.31 10.87 3.05
CA LEU A 143 -7.03 9.60 3.13
C LEU A 143 -8.43 9.71 2.57
#